data_494953301f224a65d24ad736807f94b7
#
_entry.id   494953301f224a65d24ad736807f94b7
#
_cell.length_a   1.000
_cell.length_b   1.000
_cell.length_c   1.000
_cell.angle_alpha   90.00
_cell.angle_beta   90.00
_cell.angle_gamma   90.00
#
_symmetry.space_group_name_H-M   'P 1'
#
loop_
_entity.id
_entity.type
_entity.pdbx_description
1 polymer ?
#
loop_
_entity_poly.entity_id
_entity_poly.type
_entity_poly.pdbx_seq_one_letter_code
_entity_poly.pdbx_strand_id
1 'polypeptide(L)'
;GTLRSLGVLDAVIAKNSSRELERIAPEVLAALRLGAYQLLYTRVGDHAAVDTSVRLVEAAGHEKAKGFANGVLRSIGRTPADEWLRTLAPDNELGALAFTHAHPEWIARSFAEALGDKRDELEAALEADSARPVVHLVARPGEISAEELALSTGGEQGKYSPYAVYLPEGDPGQLEPVREGLAAVQDEGSQIIARAVTEVPVEQDQGRWLDLCAGPGGKAALIGAIAAIDAATVDAVEVSPHRAELISKTVRGLPVTVHTADGRDSKLEPGYDRILVDAPCSGLGALRRRPEARWTKSEGDIAELNQLQEELLQSAVNLAKPGGVVVYSTCSPDVRETRRIVEKQLAKGDVDELDAREWAAGMEDVGEGPSVQMWPHRHGTDAMFFAVLRKKLG
;
A
#
# COMPACT_ATOMS: atom_id res chain seq x y z
N GLY A 1 1.89 15.68 5.90
CA GLY A 1 2.08 15.94 7.33
C GLY A 1 0.77 15.85 8.10
N THR A 2 -0.15 16.79 7.96
CA THR A 2 -1.38 16.90 8.77
C THR A 2 -2.20 15.60 8.82
N LEU A 3 -2.53 14.99 7.66
CA LEU A 3 -3.29 13.73 7.62
C LEU A 3 -2.54 12.57 8.27
N ARG A 4 -1.20 12.57 8.21
CA ARG A 4 -0.37 11.53 8.81
C ARG A 4 -0.42 11.60 10.34
N SER A 5 -0.43 12.81 10.90
CA SER A 5 -0.41 13.08 12.35
C SER A 5 -1.81 13.28 12.96
N LEU A 6 -2.88 12.95 12.24
CA LEU A 6 -4.26 13.34 12.56
C LEU A 6 -4.66 12.96 14.00
N GLY A 7 -4.39 11.74 14.45
CA GLY A 7 -4.78 11.29 15.79
C GLY A 7 -4.08 12.06 16.91
N VAL A 8 -2.80 12.40 16.72
CA VAL A 8 -2.05 13.24 17.67
C VAL A 8 -2.61 14.66 17.67
N LEU A 9 -2.85 15.24 16.48
CA LEU A 9 -3.40 16.59 16.34
C LEU A 9 -4.78 16.69 17.00
N ASP A 10 -5.63 15.71 16.80
CA ASP A 10 -6.97 15.66 17.39
C ASP A 10 -6.90 15.57 18.92
N ALA A 11 -6.01 14.77 19.48
CA ALA A 11 -5.80 14.69 20.91
C ALA A 11 -5.31 16.02 21.51
N VAL A 12 -4.37 16.69 20.84
CA VAL A 12 -3.87 18.01 21.25
C VAL A 12 -4.95 19.08 21.14
N ILE A 13 -5.72 19.11 20.06
CA ILE A 13 -6.83 20.05 19.88
C ILE A 13 -7.90 19.81 20.94
N ALA A 14 -8.31 18.56 21.18
CA ALA A 14 -9.31 18.21 22.18
C ALA A 14 -8.89 18.68 23.60
N LYS A 15 -7.61 18.53 23.94
CA LYS A 15 -7.07 19.00 25.24
C LYS A 15 -7.15 20.51 25.42
N ASN A 16 -7.05 21.27 24.31
CA ASN A 16 -7.03 22.74 24.31
C ASN A 16 -8.37 23.38 23.92
N SER A 17 -9.34 22.57 23.55
CA SER A 17 -10.68 23.00 23.10
C SER A 17 -11.69 22.97 24.24
N SER A 18 -12.55 23.97 24.32
CA SER A 18 -13.73 23.95 25.18
C SER A 18 -14.92 23.20 24.54
N ARG A 19 -14.75 22.67 23.34
CA ARG A 19 -15.76 21.94 22.57
C ARG A 19 -15.25 20.55 22.23
N GLU A 20 -16.13 19.57 22.20
CA GLU A 20 -15.88 18.26 21.64
C GLU A 20 -15.60 18.38 20.13
N LEU A 21 -14.69 17.57 19.58
CA LEU A 21 -14.25 17.69 18.17
C LEU A 21 -15.43 17.56 17.20
N GLU A 22 -16.37 16.68 17.49
CA GLU A 22 -17.55 16.40 16.68
C GLU A 22 -18.52 17.60 16.61
N ARG A 23 -18.41 18.54 17.55
CA ARG A 23 -19.19 19.76 17.59
C ARG A 23 -18.50 20.97 16.95
N ILE A 24 -17.30 20.78 16.45
CA ILE A 24 -16.57 21.80 15.69
C ILE A 24 -16.93 21.63 14.21
N ALA A 25 -17.28 22.72 13.54
CA ALA A 25 -17.55 22.68 12.10
C ALA A 25 -16.35 22.08 11.35
N PRO A 26 -16.56 21.19 10.35
CA PRO A 26 -15.49 20.47 9.68
C PRO A 26 -14.38 21.36 9.12
N GLU A 27 -14.75 22.51 8.55
CA GLU A 27 -13.79 23.46 7.98
C GLU A 27 -12.94 24.13 9.08
N VAL A 28 -13.54 24.43 10.23
CA VAL A 28 -12.83 24.98 11.39
C VAL A 28 -11.89 23.95 11.98
N LEU A 29 -12.32 22.70 12.11
CA LEU A 29 -11.48 21.60 12.60
C LEU A 29 -10.31 21.35 11.64
N ALA A 30 -10.55 21.38 10.33
CA ALA A 30 -9.49 21.24 9.33
C ALA A 30 -8.44 22.35 9.44
N ALA A 31 -8.87 23.61 9.64
CA ALA A 31 -7.96 24.73 9.87
C ALA A 31 -7.18 24.60 11.18
N LEU A 32 -7.82 24.12 12.26
CA LEU A 32 -7.16 23.83 13.53
C LEU A 32 -6.10 22.73 13.39
N ARG A 33 -6.40 21.64 12.69
CA ARG A 33 -5.46 20.54 12.44
C ARG A 33 -4.25 21.02 11.64
N LEU A 34 -4.47 21.84 10.60
CA LEU A 34 -3.39 22.41 9.80
C LEU A 34 -2.51 23.36 10.63
N GLY A 35 -3.13 24.26 11.42
CA GLY A 35 -2.42 25.18 12.29
C GLY A 35 -1.63 24.46 13.40
N ALA A 36 -2.24 23.46 14.04
CA ALA A 36 -1.57 22.64 15.06
C ALA A 36 -0.37 21.88 14.44
N TYR A 37 -0.53 21.33 13.23
CA TYR A 37 0.59 20.69 12.52
C TYR A 37 1.73 21.67 12.24
N GLN A 38 1.43 22.89 11.80
CA GLN A 38 2.44 23.90 11.56
C GLN A 38 3.19 24.29 12.84
N LEU A 39 2.46 24.48 13.94
CA LEU A 39 3.03 24.82 15.25
C LEU A 39 3.94 23.73 15.83
N LEU A 40 3.56 22.45 15.65
CA LEU A 40 4.24 21.33 16.32
C LEU A 40 5.32 20.67 15.46
N TYR A 41 5.20 20.69 14.13
CA TYR A 41 6.04 19.89 13.25
C TYR A 41 6.72 20.65 12.11
N THR A 42 6.58 21.97 12.06
CA THR A 42 7.24 22.76 11.01
C THR A 42 8.08 23.90 11.59
N ARG A 43 8.83 24.56 10.74
CA ARG A 43 9.62 25.74 11.09
C ARG A 43 8.87 27.07 10.87
N VAL A 44 7.57 27.00 10.61
CA VAL A 44 6.73 28.19 10.47
C VAL A 44 6.64 28.87 11.85
N GLY A 45 6.87 30.18 11.89
CA GLY A 45 6.76 30.92 13.14
C GLY A 45 5.33 30.87 13.69
N ASP A 46 5.19 30.72 15.01
CA ASP A 46 3.91 30.51 15.70
C ASP A 46 2.86 31.56 15.35
N HIS A 47 3.27 32.82 15.26
CA HIS A 47 2.35 33.90 14.89
C HIS A 47 1.79 33.73 13.47
N ALA A 48 2.64 33.35 12.53
CA ALA A 48 2.23 33.10 11.14
C ALA A 48 1.31 31.88 11.02
N ALA A 49 1.62 30.79 11.72
CA ALA A 49 0.80 29.58 11.75
C ALA A 49 -0.61 29.86 12.30
N VAL A 50 -0.70 30.62 13.39
CA VAL A 50 -1.98 31.03 13.99
C VAL A 50 -2.75 31.97 13.06
N ASP A 51 -2.12 33.04 12.56
CA ASP A 51 -2.78 34.04 11.70
C ASP A 51 -3.35 33.43 10.41
N THR A 52 -2.55 32.63 9.73
CA THR A 52 -3.00 31.97 8.46
C THR A 52 -4.13 31.00 8.71
N SER A 53 -4.11 30.24 9.80
CA SER A 53 -5.19 29.31 10.15
C SER A 53 -6.48 30.04 10.53
N VAL A 54 -6.39 31.16 11.24
CA VAL A 54 -7.55 32.00 11.56
C VAL A 54 -8.15 32.63 10.30
N ARG A 55 -7.33 33.05 9.35
CA ARG A 55 -7.80 33.52 8.03
C ARG A 55 -8.49 32.42 7.22
N LEU A 56 -8.03 31.16 7.30
CA LEU A 56 -8.72 30.02 6.67
C LEU A 56 -10.12 29.83 7.26
N VAL A 57 -10.27 29.95 8.59
CA VAL A 57 -11.57 29.87 9.25
C VAL A 57 -12.51 30.96 8.76
N GLU A 58 -12.00 32.19 8.59
CA GLU A 58 -12.75 33.32 8.04
C GLU A 58 -13.16 33.09 6.57
N ALA A 59 -12.20 32.70 5.74
CA ALA A 59 -12.42 32.43 4.33
C ALA A 59 -13.43 31.29 4.09
N ALA A 60 -13.52 30.32 5.02
CA ALA A 60 -14.50 29.26 5.02
C ALA A 60 -15.91 29.71 5.52
N GLY A 61 -16.12 30.99 5.81
CA GLY A 61 -17.41 31.54 6.25
C GLY A 61 -17.71 31.40 7.73
N HIS A 62 -16.73 30.99 8.55
CA HIS A 62 -16.89 30.79 10.01
C HIS A 62 -16.34 31.94 10.84
N GLU A 63 -16.65 33.19 10.49
CA GLU A 63 -16.10 34.41 11.10
C GLU A 63 -16.26 34.41 12.63
N LYS A 64 -17.41 33.93 13.16
CA LYS A 64 -17.67 33.84 14.60
C LYS A 64 -16.75 32.86 15.33
N ALA A 65 -16.11 31.94 14.62
CA ALA A 65 -15.20 30.94 15.18
C ALA A 65 -13.73 31.41 15.23
N LYS A 66 -13.39 32.59 14.69
CA LYS A 66 -12.00 33.13 14.67
C LYS A 66 -11.39 33.23 16.05
N GLY A 67 -12.13 33.77 17.01
CA GLY A 67 -11.65 33.91 18.39
C GLY A 67 -11.39 32.55 19.06
N PHE A 68 -12.25 31.58 18.82
CA PHE A 68 -12.09 30.21 19.28
C PHE A 68 -10.84 29.57 18.67
N ALA A 69 -10.70 29.61 17.35
CA ALA A 69 -9.54 29.03 16.67
C ALA A 69 -8.21 29.67 17.12
N ASN A 70 -8.19 31.00 17.22
CA ASN A 70 -7.01 31.72 17.74
C ASN A 70 -6.66 31.29 19.18
N GLY A 71 -7.65 31.17 20.06
CA GLY A 71 -7.45 30.74 21.45
C GLY A 71 -6.86 29.33 21.54
N VAL A 72 -7.44 28.37 20.80
CA VAL A 72 -6.97 26.98 20.77
C VAL A 72 -5.53 26.90 20.24
N LEU A 73 -5.23 27.51 19.09
CA LEU A 73 -3.89 27.43 18.48
C LEU A 73 -2.82 28.11 19.35
N ARG A 74 -3.13 29.25 19.93
CA ARG A 74 -2.18 29.91 20.88
C ARG A 74 -1.93 29.07 22.12
N SER A 75 -2.92 28.34 22.61
CA SER A 75 -2.74 27.41 23.74
C SER A 75 -1.84 26.24 23.35
N ILE A 76 -2.04 25.67 22.15
CA ILE A 76 -1.22 24.57 21.62
C ILE A 76 0.25 24.99 21.49
N GLY A 77 0.53 26.16 20.93
CA GLY A 77 1.90 26.65 20.69
C GLY A 77 2.71 26.95 21.95
N ARG A 78 2.12 26.95 23.15
CA ARG A 78 2.83 27.16 24.44
C ARG A 78 3.60 25.94 24.90
N THR A 79 3.29 24.78 24.38
CA THR A 79 3.85 23.49 24.80
C THR A 79 4.54 22.83 23.60
N PRO A 80 5.80 22.40 23.73
CA PRO A 80 6.51 21.68 22.66
C PRO A 80 5.84 20.36 22.28
N ALA A 81 6.08 19.91 21.04
CA ALA A 81 5.48 18.68 20.53
C ALA A 81 5.81 17.43 21.35
N ASP A 82 7.05 17.28 21.77
CA ASP A 82 7.52 16.15 22.61
C ASP A 82 6.86 16.11 23.99
N GLU A 83 6.53 17.25 24.55
CA GLU A 83 5.79 17.33 25.80
C GLU A 83 4.32 16.96 25.62
N TRP A 84 3.69 17.37 24.49
CA TRP A 84 2.35 16.90 24.13
C TRP A 84 2.31 15.39 23.96
N LEU A 85 3.27 14.81 23.26
CA LEU A 85 3.33 13.35 23.05
C LEU A 85 3.44 12.62 24.39
N ARG A 86 4.31 13.05 25.30
CA ARG A 86 4.44 12.44 26.63
C ARG A 86 3.19 12.58 27.49
N THR A 87 2.51 13.73 27.41
CA THR A 87 1.38 14.02 28.30
C THR A 87 0.10 13.33 27.85
N LEU A 88 -0.07 13.12 26.53
CA LEU A 88 -1.30 12.59 25.92
C LEU A 88 -1.17 11.12 25.50
N ALA A 89 0.02 10.54 25.54
CA ALA A 89 0.20 9.13 25.24
C ALA A 89 -0.61 8.26 26.20
N PRO A 90 -1.21 7.16 25.71
CA PRO A 90 -1.81 6.14 26.56
C PRO A 90 -0.83 5.53 27.57
N ASP A 91 -1.35 5.03 28.71
CA ASP A 91 -0.51 4.45 29.77
C ASP A 91 0.13 3.10 29.37
N ASN A 92 -0.43 2.39 28.38
CA ASN A 92 0.13 1.13 27.92
C ASN A 92 1.24 1.36 26.88
N GLU A 93 2.28 0.52 26.90
CA GLU A 93 3.47 0.65 26.08
C GLU A 93 3.16 0.65 24.57
N LEU A 94 2.31 -0.28 24.10
CA LEU A 94 1.93 -0.36 22.70
C LEU A 94 1.15 0.87 22.24
N GLY A 95 0.19 1.32 23.05
CA GLY A 95 -0.60 2.52 22.77
C GLY A 95 0.26 3.77 22.76
N ALA A 96 1.21 3.89 23.70
CA ALA A 96 2.14 5.01 23.75
C ALA A 96 3.04 5.06 22.49
N LEU A 97 3.57 3.91 22.08
CA LEU A 97 4.37 3.79 20.86
C LEU A 97 3.56 4.15 19.62
N ALA A 98 2.36 3.58 19.49
CA ALA A 98 1.44 3.86 18.39
C ALA A 98 1.10 5.35 18.30
N PHE A 99 0.79 5.98 19.44
CA PHE A 99 0.47 7.41 19.51
C PHE A 99 1.66 8.27 19.10
N THR A 100 2.87 7.96 19.60
CA THR A 100 4.10 8.68 19.25
C THR A 100 4.37 8.69 17.75
N HIS A 101 4.11 7.57 17.07
CA HIS A 101 4.28 7.44 15.62
C HIS A 101 3.00 7.70 14.82
N ALA A 102 2.00 8.30 15.46
CA ALA A 102 0.72 8.68 14.84
C ALA A 102 -0.01 7.53 14.14
N HIS A 103 -0.16 6.41 14.85
CA HIS A 103 -0.97 5.26 14.42
C HIS A 103 -2.08 4.96 15.42
N PRO A 104 -3.24 4.45 14.99
CA PRO A 104 -4.16 3.75 15.87
C PRO A 104 -3.49 2.53 16.51
N GLU A 105 -3.77 2.27 17.78
CA GLU A 105 -3.16 1.15 18.51
C GLU A 105 -3.41 -0.22 17.84
N TRP A 106 -4.59 -0.43 17.25
CA TRP A 106 -4.91 -1.67 16.57
C TRP A 106 -4.00 -1.93 15.35
N ILE A 107 -3.55 -0.88 14.63
CA ILE A 107 -2.61 -1.00 13.52
C ILE A 107 -1.22 -1.38 14.05
N ALA A 108 -0.75 -0.74 15.11
CA ALA A 108 0.52 -1.11 15.74
C ALA A 108 0.50 -2.55 16.25
N ARG A 109 -0.63 -3.03 16.78
CA ARG A 109 -0.84 -4.43 17.20
C ARG A 109 -0.76 -5.38 16.01
N SER A 110 -1.40 -5.03 14.90
CA SER A 110 -1.32 -5.80 13.63
C SER A 110 0.11 -5.91 13.13
N PHE A 111 0.87 -4.80 13.14
CA PHE A 111 2.28 -4.81 12.74
C PHE A 111 3.14 -5.65 13.69
N ALA A 112 2.92 -5.54 15.01
CA ALA A 112 3.63 -6.32 16.01
C ALA A 112 3.37 -7.83 15.86
N GLU A 113 2.13 -8.23 15.52
CA GLU A 113 1.78 -9.63 15.26
C GLU A 113 2.48 -10.13 13.98
N ALA A 114 2.51 -9.32 12.93
CA ALA A 114 3.16 -9.67 11.66
C ALA A 114 4.70 -9.74 11.74
N LEU A 115 5.31 -8.95 12.63
CA LEU A 115 6.75 -9.00 12.91
C LEU A 115 7.16 -10.26 13.71
N GLY A 116 6.21 -10.87 14.44
CA GLY A 116 6.47 -12.09 15.20
C GLY A 116 7.61 -11.94 16.20
N ASP A 117 8.66 -12.77 16.05
CA ASP A 117 9.85 -12.76 16.93
C ASP A 117 10.72 -11.50 16.75
N LYS A 118 10.50 -10.72 15.66
CA LYS A 118 11.15 -9.43 15.39
C LYS A 118 10.35 -8.22 15.89
N ARG A 119 9.56 -8.42 16.94
CA ARG A 119 8.70 -7.38 17.53
C ARG A 119 9.47 -6.16 18.03
N ASP A 120 10.73 -6.30 18.35
CA ASP A 120 11.66 -5.22 18.68
C ASP A 120 11.84 -4.23 17.53
N GLU A 121 11.53 -4.60 16.28
CA GLU A 121 11.55 -3.70 15.13
C GLU A 121 10.27 -2.88 14.95
N LEU A 122 9.26 -3.02 15.83
CA LEU A 122 7.97 -2.35 15.68
C LEU A 122 8.11 -0.82 15.59
N GLU A 123 8.95 -0.23 16.41
CA GLU A 123 9.19 1.21 16.40
C GLU A 123 9.73 1.66 15.03
N ALA A 124 10.74 0.98 14.51
CA ALA A 124 11.31 1.26 13.20
C ALA A 124 10.28 1.08 12.07
N ALA A 125 9.41 0.07 12.17
CA ALA A 125 8.35 -0.16 11.20
C ALA A 125 7.32 0.99 11.18
N LEU A 126 6.87 1.46 12.36
CA LEU A 126 5.92 2.57 12.49
C LEU A 126 6.55 3.90 12.04
N GLU A 127 7.83 4.13 12.36
CA GLU A 127 8.57 5.31 11.91
C GLU A 127 8.68 5.34 10.38
N ALA A 128 9.11 4.25 9.76
CA ALA A 128 9.23 4.14 8.30
C ALA A 128 7.88 4.28 7.58
N ASP A 129 6.81 3.77 8.19
CA ASP A 129 5.44 3.95 7.68
C ASP A 129 4.97 5.41 7.80
N SER A 130 5.53 6.19 8.70
CA SER A 130 5.26 7.63 8.85
C SER A 130 6.20 8.51 8.02
N ALA A 131 7.27 7.97 7.47
CA ALA A 131 8.19 8.70 6.61
C ALA A 131 7.58 9.06 5.24
N ARG A 132 8.13 10.08 4.59
CA ARG A 132 7.78 10.36 3.20
C ARG A 132 8.42 9.29 2.30
N PRO A 133 7.61 8.51 1.55
CA PRO A 133 8.17 7.48 0.69
C PRO A 133 8.92 8.09 -0.49
N VAL A 134 10.01 7.42 -0.90
CA VAL A 134 10.63 7.66 -2.21
C VAL A 134 9.65 7.21 -3.30
N VAL A 135 9.59 7.94 -4.40
CA VAL A 135 8.78 7.54 -5.55
C VAL A 135 9.53 6.47 -6.33
N HIS A 136 8.91 5.30 -6.49
CA HIS A 136 9.43 4.23 -7.32
C HIS A 136 8.77 4.28 -8.70
N LEU A 137 9.57 4.25 -9.74
CA LEU A 137 9.15 4.09 -11.12
C LEU A 137 9.42 2.65 -11.57
N VAL A 138 8.63 2.17 -12.50
CA VAL A 138 8.86 0.92 -13.24
C VAL A 138 9.12 1.26 -14.70
N ALA A 139 10.26 0.84 -15.24
CA ALA A 139 10.55 0.85 -16.66
C ALA A 139 9.73 -0.24 -17.35
N ARG A 140 9.12 0.04 -18.50
CA ARG A 140 8.35 -0.96 -19.24
C ARG A 140 9.30 -1.92 -19.97
N PRO A 141 9.30 -3.23 -19.63
CA PRO A 141 10.09 -4.22 -20.33
C PRO A 141 9.84 -4.21 -21.84
N GLY A 142 10.92 -4.26 -22.61
CA GLY A 142 10.87 -4.22 -24.08
C GLY A 142 10.83 -2.80 -24.69
N GLU A 143 10.56 -1.75 -23.89
CA GLU A 143 10.45 -0.37 -24.37
C GLU A 143 11.61 0.51 -23.85
N ILE A 144 11.91 0.43 -22.56
CA ILE A 144 12.98 1.19 -21.93
C ILE A 144 13.63 0.37 -20.81
N SER A 145 14.94 0.47 -20.64
CA SER A 145 15.66 -0.12 -19.51
C SER A 145 15.59 0.76 -18.26
N ALA A 146 15.80 0.17 -17.08
CA ALA A 146 15.92 0.96 -15.84
C ALA A 146 17.11 1.93 -15.89
N GLU A 147 18.21 1.56 -16.55
CA GLU A 147 19.37 2.43 -16.72
C GLU A 147 19.02 3.67 -17.56
N GLU A 148 18.39 3.48 -18.71
CA GLU A 148 17.94 4.59 -19.57
C GLU A 148 16.92 5.48 -18.86
N LEU A 149 15.98 4.87 -18.13
CA LEU A 149 14.99 5.60 -17.34
C LEU A 149 15.66 6.40 -16.23
N ALA A 150 16.62 5.84 -15.52
CA ALA A 150 17.36 6.55 -14.48
C ALA A 150 18.13 7.74 -15.05
N LEU A 151 18.83 7.55 -16.17
CA LEU A 151 19.57 8.63 -16.86
C LEU A 151 18.63 9.76 -17.33
N SER A 152 17.46 9.41 -17.89
CA SER A 152 16.53 10.41 -18.43
C SER A 152 15.77 11.19 -17.35
N THR A 153 15.60 10.60 -16.17
CA THR A 153 14.83 11.18 -15.05
C THR A 153 15.69 11.78 -13.94
N GLY A 154 16.99 11.54 -13.96
CA GLY A 154 17.88 11.88 -12.85
C GLY A 154 17.67 11.02 -11.61
N GLY A 155 17.02 9.85 -11.77
CA GLY A 155 16.80 8.87 -10.72
C GLY A 155 17.96 7.89 -10.57
N GLU A 156 17.79 6.95 -9.63
CA GLU A 156 18.74 5.86 -9.36
C GLU A 156 18.07 4.52 -9.65
N GLN A 157 18.80 3.55 -10.17
CA GLN A 157 18.26 2.20 -10.35
C GLN A 157 17.83 1.61 -9.02
N GLY A 158 16.70 0.87 -9.05
CA GLY A 158 16.17 0.19 -7.88
C GLY A 158 17.09 -0.91 -7.38
N LYS A 159 16.90 -1.27 -6.11
CA LYS A 159 17.77 -2.24 -5.43
C LYS A 159 17.45 -3.69 -5.81
N TYR A 160 16.19 -3.99 -6.09
CA TYR A 160 15.71 -5.38 -6.20
C TYR A 160 15.11 -5.70 -7.57
N SER A 161 14.25 -4.86 -8.11
CA SER A 161 13.67 -5.09 -9.43
C SER A 161 14.56 -4.52 -10.54
N PRO A 162 14.86 -5.29 -11.60
CA PRO A 162 15.66 -4.79 -12.73
C PRO A 162 14.92 -3.71 -13.55
N TYR A 163 13.66 -3.44 -13.23
CA TYR A 163 12.84 -2.41 -13.87
C TYR A 163 12.62 -1.18 -12.98
N ALA A 164 13.09 -1.22 -11.72
CA ALA A 164 12.84 -0.16 -10.77
C ALA A 164 13.81 1.01 -10.93
N VAL A 165 13.28 2.22 -10.79
CA VAL A 165 14.04 3.46 -10.64
C VAL A 165 13.48 4.25 -9.48
N TYR A 166 14.36 4.74 -8.60
CA TYR A 166 13.99 5.62 -7.49
C TYR A 166 14.12 7.06 -7.93
N LEU A 167 13.03 7.82 -7.80
CA LEU A 167 13.00 9.24 -8.09
C LEU A 167 13.07 10.00 -6.76
N PRO A 168 14.22 10.62 -6.42
CA PRO A 168 14.40 11.26 -5.12
C PRO A 168 13.53 12.51 -4.98
N GLU A 169 13.32 13.25 -6.07
CA GLU A 169 12.57 14.50 -6.11
C GLU A 169 11.79 14.66 -7.42
N GLY A 170 10.83 15.58 -7.40
CA GLY A 170 10.05 15.93 -8.59
C GLY A 170 8.65 15.31 -8.63
N ASP A 171 7.91 15.70 -9.66
CA ASP A 171 6.57 15.19 -9.97
C ASP A 171 6.69 14.14 -11.09
N PRO A 172 6.46 12.86 -10.81
CA PRO A 172 6.56 11.82 -11.82
C PRO A 172 5.61 12.01 -13.00
N GLY A 173 4.49 12.71 -12.80
CA GLY A 173 3.54 13.03 -13.86
C GLY A 173 4.08 14.01 -14.91
N GLN A 174 5.16 14.72 -14.63
CA GLN A 174 5.83 15.63 -15.58
C GLN A 174 6.94 14.96 -16.39
N LEU A 175 7.33 13.74 -16.01
CA LEU A 175 8.39 13.02 -16.70
C LEU A 175 7.93 12.51 -18.06
N GLU A 176 8.72 12.78 -19.10
CA GLU A 176 8.41 12.38 -20.48
C GLU A 176 8.20 10.86 -20.61
N PRO A 177 9.06 9.97 -20.07
CA PRO A 177 8.85 8.53 -20.16
C PRO A 177 7.53 8.07 -19.52
N VAL A 178 7.08 8.74 -18.44
CA VAL A 178 5.80 8.41 -17.79
C VAL A 178 4.62 8.88 -18.64
N ARG A 179 4.71 10.07 -19.24
CA ARG A 179 3.66 10.62 -20.13
C ARG A 179 3.51 9.83 -21.41
N GLU A 180 4.61 9.29 -21.94
CA GLU A 180 4.63 8.44 -23.14
C GLU A 180 4.27 6.99 -22.85
N GLY A 181 4.15 6.62 -21.57
CA GLY A 181 3.79 5.26 -21.15
C GLY A 181 4.95 4.26 -21.24
N LEU A 182 6.20 4.73 -21.36
CA LEU A 182 7.42 3.91 -21.29
C LEU A 182 7.76 3.54 -19.84
N ALA A 183 7.26 4.31 -18.88
CA ALA A 183 7.42 4.07 -17.45
C ALA A 183 6.11 4.40 -16.71
N ALA A 184 6.00 3.92 -15.48
CA ALA A 184 4.89 4.24 -14.59
C ALA A 184 5.34 4.34 -13.13
N VAL A 185 4.52 4.96 -12.28
CA VAL A 185 4.74 4.92 -10.83
C VAL A 185 4.26 3.58 -10.29
N GLN A 186 5.17 2.81 -9.71
CA GLN A 186 4.84 1.52 -9.09
C GLN A 186 5.84 1.19 -7.99
N ASP A 187 5.34 0.86 -6.79
CA ASP A 187 6.21 0.40 -5.70
C ASP A 187 7.05 -0.80 -6.13
N GLU A 188 8.32 -0.84 -5.73
CA GLU A 188 9.22 -1.91 -6.13
C GLU A 188 8.77 -3.28 -5.60
N GLY A 189 8.15 -3.34 -4.42
CA GLY A 189 7.55 -4.57 -3.90
C GLY A 189 6.44 -5.12 -4.82
N SER A 190 5.61 -4.22 -5.38
CA SER A 190 4.62 -4.60 -6.40
C SER A 190 5.25 -5.13 -7.68
N GLN A 191 6.41 -4.59 -8.09
CA GLN A 191 7.15 -5.09 -9.26
C GLN A 191 7.69 -6.50 -9.01
N ILE A 192 8.22 -6.77 -7.82
CA ILE A 192 8.73 -8.08 -7.42
C ILE A 192 7.61 -9.13 -7.44
N ILE A 193 6.44 -8.80 -6.92
CA ILE A 193 5.28 -9.70 -6.97
C ILE A 193 4.85 -9.99 -8.41
N ALA A 194 4.78 -8.98 -9.28
CA ALA A 194 4.46 -9.17 -10.69
C ALA A 194 5.49 -10.06 -11.40
N ARG A 195 6.78 -9.88 -11.10
CA ARG A 195 7.85 -10.73 -11.62
C ARG A 195 7.75 -12.16 -11.12
N ALA A 196 7.48 -12.37 -9.83
CA ALA A 196 7.31 -13.71 -9.28
C ALA A 196 6.28 -14.53 -10.07
N VAL A 197 5.17 -13.90 -10.48
CA VAL A 197 4.17 -14.57 -11.34
C VAL A 197 4.79 -15.08 -12.65
N THR A 198 5.66 -14.30 -13.25
CA THR A 198 6.25 -14.63 -14.58
C THR A 198 7.48 -15.55 -14.48
N GLU A 199 8.18 -15.56 -13.34
CA GLU A 199 9.45 -16.25 -13.16
C GLU A 199 9.34 -17.65 -12.53
N VAL A 200 8.27 -17.94 -11.77
CA VAL A 200 8.08 -19.28 -11.19
C VAL A 200 8.02 -20.32 -12.29
N PRO A 201 8.83 -21.40 -12.26
CA PRO A 201 8.79 -22.43 -13.28
C PRO A 201 7.44 -23.12 -13.37
N VAL A 202 6.88 -23.26 -14.58
CA VAL A 202 5.65 -23.99 -14.86
C VAL A 202 5.92 -24.96 -16.00
N GLU A 203 5.69 -26.25 -15.76
CA GLU A 203 5.86 -27.26 -16.81
C GLU A 203 4.81 -27.08 -17.91
N GLN A 204 5.24 -27.19 -19.18
CA GLN A 204 4.38 -27.03 -20.34
C GLN A 204 3.54 -25.73 -20.28
N ASP A 205 4.16 -24.61 -19.94
CA ASP A 205 3.53 -23.30 -19.96
C ASP A 205 3.04 -22.97 -21.38
N GLN A 206 1.75 -22.76 -21.53
CA GLN A 206 1.11 -22.43 -22.80
C GLN A 206 0.96 -20.91 -22.99
N GLY A 207 1.45 -20.12 -22.05
CA GLY A 207 1.34 -18.66 -22.09
C GLY A 207 -0.06 -18.12 -21.78
N ARG A 208 -0.88 -18.88 -21.07
CA ARG A 208 -2.19 -18.39 -20.58
C ARG A 208 -2.04 -17.90 -19.15
N TRP A 209 -1.96 -16.60 -18.99
CA TRP A 209 -1.75 -15.96 -17.68
C TRP A 209 -2.97 -15.15 -17.26
N LEU A 210 -3.15 -14.93 -15.96
CA LEU A 210 -4.31 -14.24 -15.41
C LEU A 210 -3.91 -13.32 -14.25
N ASP A 211 -4.42 -12.10 -14.26
CA ASP A 211 -4.48 -11.21 -13.10
C ASP A 211 -5.94 -11.09 -12.64
N LEU A 212 -6.29 -11.78 -11.55
CA LEU A 212 -7.69 -11.95 -11.13
C LEU A 212 -8.26 -10.73 -10.39
N CYS A 213 -7.40 -9.80 -9.94
CA CYS A 213 -7.78 -8.57 -9.23
C CYS A 213 -6.95 -7.38 -9.75
N ALA A 214 -7.03 -7.12 -11.04
CA ALA A 214 -6.04 -6.33 -11.77
C ALA A 214 -6.05 -4.80 -11.49
N GLY A 215 -7.07 -4.27 -10.84
CA GLY A 215 -7.16 -2.82 -10.60
C GLY A 215 -6.12 -2.25 -9.63
N PRO A 216 -5.47 -1.13 -9.95
CA PRO A 216 -5.72 -0.21 -11.06
C PRO A 216 -4.91 -0.48 -12.35
N GLY A 217 -4.23 -1.63 -12.49
CA GLY A 217 -3.56 -2.03 -13.72
C GLY A 217 -2.03 -2.06 -13.70
N GLY A 218 -1.39 -1.62 -12.62
CA GLY A 218 0.08 -1.54 -12.56
C GLY A 218 0.77 -2.91 -12.69
N LYS A 219 0.32 -3.92 -11.94
CA LYS A 219 0.85 -5.29 -12.03
C LYS A 219 0.47 -5.94 -13.36
N ALA A 220 -0.79 -5.78 -13.80
CA ALA A 220 -1.25 -6.28 -15.11
C ALA A 220 -0.41 -5.72 -16.28
N ALA A 221 -0.02 -4.44 -16.21
CA ALA A 221 0.82 -3.82 -17.23
C ALA A 221 2.25 -4.39 -17.25
N LEU A 222 2.86 -4.60 -16.07
CA LEU A 222 4.19 -5.20 -15.99
C LEU A 222 4.17 -6.66 -16.46
N ILE A 223 3.21 -7.45 -15.98
CA ILE A 223 3.01 -8.84 -16.43
C ILE A 223 2.75 -8.88 -17.95
N GLY A 224 1.91 -7.98 -18.46
CA GLY A 224 1.61 -7.89 -19.89
C GLY A 224 2.82 -7.51 -20.75
N ALA A 225 3.69 -6.63 -20.26
CA ALA A 225 4.92 -6.28 -20.97
C ALA A 225 5.91 -7.48 -21.03
N ILE A 226 6.02 -8.25 -19.95
CA ILE A 226 6.82 -9.48 -19.93
C ILE A 226 6.16 -10.55 -20.80
N ALA A 227 4.84 -10.71 -20.73
CA ALA A 227 4.09 -11.65 -21.58
C ALA A 227 4.28 -11.38 -23.09
N ALA A 228 4.41 -10.11 -23.49
CA ALA A 228 4.71 -9.75 -24.87
C ALA A 228 6.08 -10.29 -25.34
N ILE A 229 7.07 -10.32 -24.45
CA ILE A 229 8.40 -10.86 -24.72
C ILE A 229 8.35 -12.39 -24.79
N ASP A 230 7.57 -13.02 -23.91
CA ASP A 230 7.46 -14.48 -23.77
C ASP A 230 6.41 -15.09 -24.72
N ALA A 231 5.82 -14.30 -25.62
CA ALA A 231 4.72 -14.70 -26.50
C ALA A 231 3.50 -15.28 -25.76
N ALA A 232 3.26 -14.78 -24.54
CA ALA A 232 2.13 -15.14 -23.69
C ALA A 232 0.98 -14.10 -23.81
N THR A 233 -0.18 -14.44 -23.28
CA THR A 233 -1.35 -13.56 -23.18
C THR A 233 -1.84 -13.47 -21.73
N VAL A 234 -2.42 -12.35 -21.37
CA VAL A 234 -2.91 -12.10 -20.02
C VAL A 234 -4.39 -11.74 -20.05
N ASP A 235 -5.19 -12.43 -19.27
CA ASP A 235 -6.52 -11.97 -18.92
C ASP A 235 -6.44 -11.15 -17.62
N ALA A 236 -7.08 -9.99 -17.58
CA ALA A 236 -7.10 -9.10 -16.42
C ALA A 236 -8.56 -8.87 -15.98
N VAL A 237 -8.89 -9.25 -14.75
CA VAL A 237 -10.25 -9.16 -14.20
C VAL A 237 -10.35 -8.04 -13.18
N GLU A 238 -11.37 -7.20 -13.31
CA GLU A 238 -11.70 -6.13 -12.38
C GLU A 238 -13.20 -5.98 -12.24
N VAL A 239 -13.71 -5.97 -11.02
CA VAL A 239 -15.15 -5.89 -10.73
C VAL A 239 -15.74 -4.52 -11.02
N SER A 240 -14.95 -3.45 -10.84
CA SER A 240 -15.41 -2.07 -11.06
C SER A 240 -15.25 -1.66 -12.53
N PRO A 241 -16.34 -1.29 -13.25
CA PRO A 241 -16.26 -0.85 -14.65
C PRO A 241 -15.33 0.35 -14.84
N HIS A 242 -15.35 1.32 -13.92
CA HIS A 242 -14.47 2.47 -13.98
C HIS A 242 -12.99 2.08 -13.86
N ARG A 243 -12.65 1.17 -12.95
CA ARG A 243 -11.27 0.68 -12.80
C ARG A 243 -10.85 -0.20 -13.97
N ALA A 244 -11.75 -1.01 -14.54
CA ALA A 244 -11.50 -1.78 -15.74
C ALA A 244 -11.15 -0.88 -16.94
N GLU A 245 -11.82 0.27 -17.07
CA GLU A 245 -11.47 1.27 -18.09
C GLU A 245 -10.07 1.85 -17.88
N LEU A 246 -9.67 2.12 -16.63
CA LEU A 246 -8.31 2.57 -16.30
C LEU A 246 -7.27 1.51 -16.66
N ILE A 247 -7.53 0.24 -16.35
CA ILE A 247 -6.65 -0.87 -16.73
C ILE A 247 -6.51 -0.90 -18.27
N SER A 248 -7.61 -0.84 -19.00
CA SER A 248 -7.60 -0.87 -20.48
C SER A 248 -6.75 0.25 -21.08
N LYS A 249 -6.70 1.41 -20.46
CA LYS A 249 -5.81 2.51 -20.87
C LYS A 249 -4.34 2.20 -20.56
N THR A 250 -4.08 1.64 -19.37
CA THR A 250 -2.73 1.34 -18.89
C THR A 250 -2.05 0.22 -19.68
N VAL A 251 -2.82 -0.79 -20.10
CA VAL A 251 -2.31 -1.96 -20.82
C VAL A 251 -2.41 -1.84 -22.34
N ARG A 252 -2.73 -0.66 -22.86
CA ARG A 252 -2.87 -0.44 -24.32
C ARG A 252 -1.59 -0.85 -25.05
N GLY A 253 -1.76 -1.67 -26.10
CA GLY A 253 -0.64 -2.20 -26.89
C GLY A 253 0.02 -3.43 -26.32
N LEU A 254 -0.37 -3.90 -25.13
CA LEU A 254 0.09 -5.13 -24.52
C LEU A 254 -0.89 -6.29 -24.80
N PRO A 255 -0.43 -7.55 -24.76
CA PRO A 255 -1.28 -8.72 -24.96
C PRO A 255 -2.16 -9.01 -23.73
N VAL A 256 -2.92 -8.01 -23.30
CA VAL A 256 -3.78 -8.06 -22.12
C VAL A 256 -5.22 -7.82 -22.51
N THR A 257 -6.10 -8.75 -22.18
CA THR A 257 -7.56 -8.63 -22.35
C THR A 257 -8.21 -8.31 -21.02
N VAL A 258 -8.96 -7.21 -20.95
CA VAL A 258 -9.59 -6.75 -19.70
C VAL A 258 -11.05 -7.21 -19.64
N HIS A 259 -11.41 -7.86 -18.54
CA HIS A 259 -12.76 -8.36 -18.26
C HIS A 259 -13.35 -7.61 -17.05
N THR A 260 -14.53 -7.02 -17.24
CA THR A 260 -15.28 -6.44 -16.12
C THR A 260 -16.15 -7.53 -15.50
N ALA A 261 -15.65 -8.15 -14.43
CA ALA A 261 -16.32 -9.28 -13.77
C ALA A 261 -15.88 -9.40 -12.32
N ASP A 262 -16.66 -10.12 -11.53
CA ASP A 262 -16.25 -10.54 -10.19
C ASP A 262 -15.24 -11.70 -10.30
N GLY A 263 -14.06 -11.56 -9.72
CA GLY A 263 -13.02 -12.59 -9.74
C GLY A 263 -13.45 -13.94 -9.15
N ARG A 264 -14.47 -13.93 -8.29
CA ARG A 264 -15.05 -15.15 -7.72
C ARG A 264 -15.88 -15.95 -8.74
N ASP A 265 -16.38 -15.28 -9.76
CA ASP A 265 -17.24 -15.85 -10.80
C ASP A 265 -16.99 -15.15 -12.16
N SER A 266 -15.75 -15.13 -12.60
CA SER A 266 -15.30 -14.40 -13.80
C SER A 266 -15.83 -14.96 -15.11
N LYS A 267 -16.39 -16.17 -15.13
CA LYS A 267 -16.81 -16.94 -16.32
C LYS A 267 -15.67 -17.27 -17.30
N LEU A 268 -14.42 -17.16 -16.83
CA LEU A 268 -13.27 -17.58 -17.61
C LEU A 268 -13.12 -19.11 -17.55
N GLU A 269 -12.67 -19.68 -18.67
CA GLU A 269 -12.42 -21.12 -18.75
C GLU A 269 -11.12 -21.50 -18.01
N PRO A 270 -11.14 -22.54 -17.16
CA PRO A 270 -9.94 -23.04 -16.48
C PRO A 270 -8.79 -23.39 -17.44
N GLY A 271 -7.59 -23.54 -16.89
CA GLY A 271 -6.40 -23.94 -17.66
C GLY A 271 -5.32 -22.87 -17.73
N TYR A 272 -5.32 -21.92 -16.79
CA TYR A 272 -4.26 -20.91 -16.69
C TYR A 272 -2.97 -21.51 -16.13
N ASP A 273 -1.86 -21.14 -16.75
CA ASP A 273 -0.53 -21.56 -16.33
C ASP A 273 -0.08 -20.79 -15.08
N ARG A 274 -0.38 -19.48 -15.05
CA ARG A 274 0.04 -18.54 -14.03
C ARG A 274 -1.10 -17.61 -13.67
N ILE A 275 -1.33 -17.43 -12.37
CA ILE A 275 -2.39 -16.55 -11.86
C ILE A 275 -1.84 -15.66 -10.78
N LEU A 276 -2.10 -14.36 -10.87
CA LEU A 276 -1.94 -13.41 -9.78
C LEU A 276 -3.29 -13.18 -9.09
N VAL A 277 -3.29 -13.23 -7.78
CA VAL A 277 -4.36 -12.75 -6.92
C VAL A 277 -3.79 -11.63 -6.04
N ASP A 278 -3.73 -10.41 -6.57
CA ASP A 278 -3.42 -9.22 -5.76
C ASP A 278 -4.69 -8.80 -5.03
N ALA A 279 -4.94 -9.46 -3.91
CA ALA A 279 -6.25 -9.48 -3.27
C ALA A 279 -6.64 -8.11 -2.70
N PRO A 280 -7.93 -7.71 -2.82
CA PRO A 280 -8.45 -6.59 -2.06
C PRO A 280 -8.16 -6.78 -0.58
N CYS A 281 -7.55 -5.78 0.07
CA CYS A 281 -7.11 -5.85 1.45
C CYS A 281 -7.29 -4.52 2.17
N SER A 282 -7.01 -4.48 3.46
CA SER A 282 -7.05 -3.26 4.27
C SER A 282 -6.10 -2.16 3.78
N GLY A 283 -5.01 -2.56 3.10
CA GLY A 283 -4.00 -1.63 2.60
C GLY A 283 -3.06 -1.08 3.67
N LEU A 284 -2.98 -1.74 4.83
CA LEU A 284 -2.13 -1.30 5.95
C LEU A 284 -0.64 -1.21 5.60
N GLY A 285 -0.19 -1.93 4.58
CA GLY A 285 1.19 -1.89 4.12
C GLY A 285 1.55 -0.65 3.29
N ALA A 286 0.55 0.11 2.81
CA ALA A 286 0.72 1.28 1.95
C ALA A 286 0.35 2.61 2.65
N LEU A 287 0.23 2.63 3.97
CA LEU A 287 -0.19 3.81 4.75
C LEU A 287 0.78 4.98 4.63
N ARG A 288 2.06 4.75 4.37
CA ARG A 288 3.03 5.81 4.11
C ARG A 288 2.66 6.63 2.86
N ARG A 289 1.94 6.02 1.89
CA ARG A 289 1.42 6.66 0.66
C ARG A 289 0.00 7.17 0.82
N ARG A 290 -0.79 6.53 1.71
CA ARG A 290 -2.19 6.83 2.00
C ARG A 290 -2.42 7.05 3.50
N PRO A 291 -1.80 8.08 4.09
CA PRO A 291 -1.84 8.27 5.54
C PRO A 291 -3.25 8.50 6.09
N GLU A 292 -4.19 8.97 5.29
CA GLU A 292 -5.60 9.12 5.67
C GLU A 292 -6.27 7.78 5.98
N ALA A 293 -5.83 6.69 5.36
CA ALA A 293 -6.41 5.37 5.56
C ALA A 293 -6.25 4.85 7.00
N ARG A 294 -5.23 5.30 7.74
CA ARG A 294 -5.06 4.99 9.18
C ARG A 294 -6.28 5.32 10.02
N TRP A 295 -6.97 6.41 9.64
CA TRP A 295 -8.01 7.02 10.43
C TRP A 295 -9.42 6.69 9.95
N THR A 296 -9.52 6.09 8.76
CA THR A 296 -10.79 5.70 8.14
C THR A 296 -11.01 4.19 8.13
N LYS A 297 -9.94 3.40 8.32
CA LYS A 297 -10.03 1.94 8.42
C LYS A 297 -10.31 1.51 9.85
N SER A 298 -11.00 0.39 9.98
CA SER A 298 -11.28 -0.27 11.25
C SER A 298 -10.83 -1.73 11.22
N GLU A 299 -10.67 -2.31 12.37
CA GLU A 299 -10.36 -3.74 12.51
C GLU A 299 -11.49 -4.64 11.96
N GLY A 300 -12.74 -4.15 12.00
CA GLY A 300 -13.91 -4.83 11.43
C GLY A 300 -13.84 -5.00 9.91
N ASP A 301 -13.24 -4.05 9.20
CA ASP A 301 -13.10 -4.12 7.74
C ASP A 301 -12.29 -5.34 7.29
N ILE A 302 -11.33 -5.79 8.11
CA ILE A 302 -10.50 -6.97 7.82
C ILE A 302 -11.35 -8.24 7.81
N ALA A 303 -12.30 -8.38 8.74
CA ALA A 303 -13.16 -9.56 8.81
C ALA A 303 -14.01 -9.74 7.55
N GLU A 304 -14.52 -8.64 6.98
CA GLU A 304 -15.28 -8.66 5.73
C GLU A 304 -14.40 -9.01 4.53
N LEU A 305 -13.17 -8.46 4.51
CA LEU A 305 -12.20 -8.73 3.45
C LEU A 305 -11.68 -10.17 3.46
N ASN A 306 -11.56 -10.81 4.62
CA ASN A 306 -11.03 -12.16 4.72
C ASN A 306 -11.89 -13.18 3.94
N GLN A 307 -13.21 -13.10 4.02
CA GLN A 307 -14.07 -13.97 3.24
C GLN A 307 -13.84 -13.78 1.74
N LEU A 308 -13.80 -12.55 1.28
CA LEU A 308 -13.53 -12.22 -0.12
C LEU A 308 -12.17 -12.76 -0.59
N GLN A 309 -11.13 -12.60 0.23
CA GLN A 309 -9.78 -13.09 -0.06
C GLN A 309 -9.74 -14.62 -0.20
N GLU A 310 -10.41 -15.35 0.70
CA GLU A 310 -10.53 -16.81 0.63
C GLU A 310 -11.27 -17.28 -0.63
N GLU A 311 -12.36 -16.61 -0.99
CA GLU A 311 -13.15 -16.92 -2.17
C GLU A 311 -12.38 -16.64 -3.47
N LEU A 312 -11.65 -15.51 -3.53
CA LEU A 312 -10.82 -15.17 -4.68
C LEU A 312 -9.65 -16.13 -4.87
N LEU A 313 -8.96 -16.52 -3.78
CA LEU A 313 -7.87 -17.48 -3.85
C LEU A 313 -8.37 -18.85 -4.29
N GLN A 314 -9.53 -19.31 -3.79
CA GLN A 314 -10.14 -20.55 -4.26
C GLN A 314 -10.53 -20.48 -5.74
N SER A 315 -11.10 -19.37 -6.19
CA SER A 315 -11.42 -19.17 -7.61
C SER A 315 -10.17 -19.29 -8.49
N ALA A 316 -9.06 -18.65 -8.08
CA ALA A 316 -7.79 -18.75 -8.78
C ALA A 316 -7.27 -20.20 -8.86
N VAL A 317 -7.31 -20.94 -7.76
CA VAL A 317 -6.91 -22.37 -7.74
C VAL A 317 -7.77 -23.18 -8.69
N ASN A 318 -9.07 -22.91 -8.76
CA ASN A 318 -9.98 -23.61 -9.67
C ASN A 318 -9.65 -23.29 -11.15
N LEU A 319 -9.29 -22.03 -11.45
CA LEU A 319 -8.92 -21.57 -12.80
C LEU A 319 -7.53 -22.04 -13.25
N ALA A 320 -6.62 -22.31 -12.32
CA ALA A 320 -5.30 -22.82 -12.65
C ALA A 320 -5.37 -24.23 -13.24
N LYS A 321 -4.50 -24.53 -14.23
CA LYS A 321 -4.30 -25.92 -14.70
C LYS A 321 -3.63 -26.76 -13.60
N PRO A 322 -3.71 -28.11 -13.63
CA PRO A 322 -2.85 -28.96 -12.82
C PRO A 322 -1.37 -28.59 -13.04
N GLY A 323 -0.59 -28.42 -11.97
CA GLY A 323 0.80 -27.95 -12.02
C GLY A 323 0.97 -26.45 -12.28
N GLY A 324 -0.10 -25.71 -12.54
CA GLY A 324 -0.09 -24.25 -12.67
C GLY A 324 0.16 -23.57 -11.34
N VAL A 325 0.58 -22.30 -11.37
CA VAL A 325 0.94 -21.52 -10.18
C VAL A 325 -0.03 -20.40 -9.91
N VAL A 326 -0.27 -20.15 -8.64
CA VAL A 326 -1.05 -19.02 -8.15
C VAL A 326 -0.17 -18.23 -7.18
N VAL A 327 0.06 -16.96 -7.48
CA VAL A 327 0.72 -16.02 -6.57
C VAL A 327 -0.38 -15.24 -5.86
N TYR A 328 -0.49 -15.42 -4.56
CA TYR A 328 -1.38 -14.65 -3.70
C TYR A 328 -0.62 -13.50 -3.08
N SER A 329 -1.12 -12.28 -3.17
CA SER A 329 -0.47 -11.09 -2.61
C SER A 329 -1.46 -10.12 -1.98
N THR A 330 -0.95 -9.32 -1.03
CA THR A 330 -1.65 -8.18 -0.43
C THR A 330 -0.68 -7.03 -0.19
N CYS A 331 -1.19 -5.79 -0.18
CA CYS A 331 -0.49 -4.63 0.36
C CYS A 331 -0.87 -4.42 1.85
N SER A 332 -0.84 -5.47 2.63
CA SER A 332 -1.10 -5.49 4.06
C SER A 332 -0.18 -6.50 4.74
N PRO A 333 0.43 -6.18 5.89
CA PRO A 333 1.16 -7.14 6.68
C PRO A 333 0.27 -7.95 7.65
N ASP A 334 -1.01 -7.59 7.81
CA ASP A 334 -1.91 -8.22 8.78
C ASP A 334 -1.99 -9.72 8.56
N VAL A 335 -1.67 -10.49 9.58
CA VAL A 335 -1.61 -11.96 9.50
C VAL A 335 -2.94 -12.60 9.09
N ARG A 336 -4.06 -11.92 9.36
CA ARG A 336 -5.42 -12.36 8.99
C ARG A 336 -5.65 -12.28 7.48
N GLU A 337 -5.00 -11.32 6.79
CA GLU A 337 -5.08 -11.11 5.34
C GLU A 337 -3.96 -11.80 4.56
N THR A 338 -2.96 -12.32 5.26
CA THR A 338 -1.73 -12.89 4.70
C THR A 338 -1.62 -14.37 5.01
N ARG A 339 -0.81 -14.76 5.98
CA ARG A 339 -0.50 -16.15 6.31
C ARG A 339 -1.73 -17.00 6.59
N ARG A 340 -2.72 -16.48 7.32
CA ARG A 340 -3.95 -17.23 7.65
C ARG A 340 -4.79 -17.57 6.42
N ILE A 341 -4.82 -16.71 5.39
CA ILE A 341 -5.52 -17.01 4.14
C ILE A 341 -4.84 -18.17 3.40
N VAL A 342 -3.50 -18.12 3.32
CA VAL A 342 -2.70 -19.17 2.68
C VAL A 342 -2.87 -20.50 3.42
N GLU A 343 -2.81 -20.51 4.74
CA GLU A 343 -2.99 -21.71 5.57
C GLU A 343 -4.36 -22.35 5.38
N LYS A 344 -5.41 -21.57 5.29
CA LYS A 344 -6.76 -22.07 5.00
C LYS A 344 -6.85 -22.72 3.63
N GLN A 345 -6.16 -22.17 2.62
CA GLN A 345 -6.10 -22.78 1.29
C GLN A 345 -5.32 -24.09 1.32
N LEU A 346 -4.16 -24.11 1.97
CA LEU A 346 -3.34 -25.33 2.12
C LEU A 346 -4.11 -26.46 2.83
N ALA A 347 -4.93 -26.12 3.82
CA ALA A 347 -5.75 -27.10 4.55
C ALA A 347 -6.78 -27.82 3.67
N LYS A 348 -7.14 -27.26 2.50
CA LYS A 348 -8.02 -27.92 1.52
C LYS A 348 -7.31 -29.06 0.75
N GLY A 349 -5.98 -29.03 0.71
CA GLY A 349 -5.16 -30.13 0.18
C GLY A 349 -4.98 -30.14 -1.34
N ASP A 350 -5.46 -29.13 -2.07
CA ASP A 350 -5.43 -29.01 -3.52
C ASP A 350 -4.23 -28.26 -4.10
N VAL A 351 -3.43 -27.64 -3.22
CA VAL A 351 -2.19 -26.91 -3.58
C VAL A 351 -1.02 -27.31 -2.68
N ASP A 352 0.18 -27.09 -3.17
CA ASP A 352 1.43 -27.08 -2.41
C ASP A 352 2.00 -25.66 -2.37
N GLU A 353 2.56 -25.25 -1.24
CA GLU A 353 3.25 -23.97 -1.13
C GLU A 353 4.72 -24.12 -1.53
N LEU A 354 5.18 -23.23 -2.42
CA LEU A 354 6.57 -23.14 -2.82
C LEU A 354 7.29 -22.09 -1.97
N ASP A 355 8.61 -22.18 -1.90
CA ASP A 355 9.41 -21.16 -1.20
C ASP A 355 9.48 -19.86 -2.02
N ALA A 356 8.57 -18.92 -1.74
CA ALA A 356 8.46 -17.66 -2.46
C ALA A 356 9.73 -16.78 -2.33
N ARG A 357 10.61 -17.05 -1.37
CA ARG A 357 11.88 -16.32 -1.19
C ARG A 357 12.81 -16.48 -2.37
N GLU A 358 12.69 -17.56 -3.14
CA GLU A 358 13.44 -17.77 -4.39
C GLU A 358 13.15 -16.70 -5.44
N TRP A 359 11.95 -16.08 -5.38
CA TRP A 359 11.52 -15.01 -6.30
C TRP A 359 11.45 -13.64 -5.63
N ALA A 360 12.04 -13.48 -4.46
CA ALA A 360 12.10 -12.20 -3.73
C ALA A 360 13.29 -11.31 -4.14
N ALA A 361 13.91 -11.56 -5.29
CA ALA A 361 14.99 -10.74 -5.85
C ALA A 361 16.20 -10.54 -4.91
N GLY A 362 16.51 -11.53 -4.09
CA GLY A 362 17.63 -11.48 -3.14
C GLY A 362 17.37 -10.60 -1.92
N MET A 363 16.12 -10.25 -1.63
CA MET A 363 15.76 -9.60 -0.37
C MET A 363 16.07 -10.49 0.83
N GLU A 364 16.71 -9.93 1.84
CA GLU A 364 16.96 -10.57 3.12
C GLU A 364 15.86 -10.21 4.11
N ASP A 365 15.74 -10.94 5.21
CA ASP A 365 14.78 -10.65 6.31
C ASP A 365 13.30 -10.52 5.88
N VAL A 366 12.90 -11.32 4.91
CA VAL A 366 11.52 -11.36 4.38
C VAL A 366 10.59 -12.33 5.14
N GLY A 367 11.04 -12.89 6.25
CA GLY A 367 10.34 -13.87 7.08
C GLY A 367 11.00 -15.25 7.06
N GLU A 368 10.66 -16.09 8.04
CA GLU A 368 11.25 -17.41 8.21
C GLU A 368 10.53 -18.51 7.40
N GLY A 369 9.26 -18.27 7.07
CA GLY A 369 8.43 -19.22 6.32
C GLY A 369 8.63 -19.17 4.82
N PRO A 370 7.92 -19.99 4.05
CA PRO A 370 8.02 -20.00 2.59
C PRO A 370 7.38 -18.79 1.92
N SER A 371 6.55 -18.02 2.61
CA SER A 371 5.99 -16.77 2.11
C SER A 371 6.92 -15.58 2.39
N VAL A 372 6.74 -14.50 1.66
CA VAL A 372 7.53 -13.27 1.74
C VAL A 372 6.69 -12.15 2.36
N GLN A 373 7.24 -11.49 3.38
CA GLN A 373 6.72 -10.25 3.94
C GLN A 373 7.77 -9.15 3.78
N MET A 374 7.47 -8.15 2.98
CA MET A 374 8.31 -6.98 2.80
C MET A 374 7.95 -5.91 3.83
N TRP A 375 8.92 -5.05 4.18
CA TRP A 375 8.73 -3.97 5.14
C TRP A 375 9.42 -2.68 4.71
N PRO A 376 8.81 -1.49 4.95
CA PRO A 376 9.43 -0.21 4.60
C PRO A 376 10.78 0.03 5.28
N HIS A 377 10.92 -0.31 6.56
CA HIS A 377 12.15 -0.12 7.33
C HIS A 377 13.30 -1.05 6.93
N ARG A 378 13.01 -2.21 6.35
CA ARG A 378 14.02 -3.18 5.88
C ARG A 378 14.35 -3.01 4.40
N HIS A 379 13.32 -2.83 3.58
CA HIS A 379 13.44 -2.95 2.11
C HIS A 379 13.19 -1.65 1.37
N GLY A 380 12.64 -0.61 2.03
CA GLY A 380 12.24 0.63 1.35
C GLY A 380 10.95 0.52 0.51
N THR A 381 10.35 -0.68 0.43
CA THR A 381 9.08 -0.95 -0.26
C THR A 381 7.89 -0.70 0.66
N ASP A 382 6.67 -0.75 0.13
CA ASP A 382 5.47 -0.90 0.96
C ASP A 382 5.51 -2.25 1.70
N ALA A 383 4.79 -2.38 2.81
CA ALA A 383 4.71 -3.66 3.53
C ALA A 383 3.79 -4.61 2.76
N MET A 384 4.38 -5.32 1.81
CA MET A 384 3.68 -6.24 0.94
C MET A 384 3.96 -7.70 1.32
N PHE A 385 2.95 -8.52 1.13
CA PHE A 385 3.04 -9.96 1.34
C PHE A 385 2.81 -10.70 0.02
N PHE A 386 3.53 -11.80 -0.21
CA PHE A 386 3.13 -12.77 -1.22
C PHE A 386 3.52 -14.20 -0.86
N ALA A 387 2.74 -15.13 -1.36
CA ALA A 387 2.96 -16.58 -1.30
C ALA A 387 2.78 -17.17 -2.70
N VAL A 388 3.51 -18.25 -2.98
CA VAL A 388 3.45 -18.97 -4.26
C VAL A 388 2.87 -20.35 -4.01
N LEU A 389 1.75 -20.63 -4.64
CA LEU A 389 1.04 -21.90 -4.54
C LEU A 389 1.07 -22.63 -5.89
N ARG A 390 1.31 -23.93 -5.87
CA ARG A 390 1.21 -24.80 -7.04
C ARG A 390 0.02 -25.73 -6.93
N LYS A 391 -0.86 -25.70 -7.92
CA LYS A 391 -1.98 -26.64 -7.98
C LYS A 391 -1.46 -28.06 -8.18
N LYS A 392 -1.93 -28.99 -7.36
CA LYS A 392 -1.54 -30.40 -7.45
C LYS A 392 -1.96 -30.99 -8.80
N LEU A 393 -1.17 -31.96 -9.26
CA LEU A 393 -1.55 -32.82 -10.35
C LEU A 393 -2.68 -33.72 -9.83
N GLY A 394 -3.85 -33.66 -10.41
CA GLY A 394 -5.00 -34.44 -9.97
C GLY A 394 -4.78 -35.97 -10.03
#